data_7a42491ee808feb9470fd8de39a49a06
#
_entry.id   7a42491ee808feb9470fd8de39a49a06
#
_cell.length_a   1.000
_cell.length_b   1.000
_cell.length_c   1.000
_cell.angle_alpha   90.00
_cell.angle_beta   90.00
_cell.angle_gamma   90.00
#
_symmetry.space_group_name_H-M   'P 1'
#
loop_
_entity.id
_entity.type
_entity.pdbx_description
1 polymer ?
#
loop_
_entity_poly.entity_id
_entity_poly.type
_entity_poly.pdbx_seq_one_letter_code
_entity_poly.pdbx_strand_id
1 'polypeptide(L)'
;MKKSVRVIVPATSANCGPGFDVLGAACNLYNEFTYELTERGFELEITGEGSGRLHASGKNLAFLAFFRLWNELTDRRYTGLKVTMHNRIPLSRGLGSSSTAIVAGLMAANYLTGSTLTRQQLVDYATEIEGHPDNVAPALLGGFTVSYMAHSKAASLRFVPKKPLSFIAAVPAEPLSTARARQAIPETVSHKDAVFNAGRSALLVSALLTGEYKFLPDALEDRLHQPYRMPLINGTQAVFKAAKNAGAYGAIISGAGSTLMAYAAADADSEAIGCAMQQAFEKAGQQAVYHVLKLDEEGARVIDN
;
A
#
# COMPACT_ATOMS: atom_id res chain seq x y z
N MET A 1 -12.15 -30.65 -3.92
CA MET A 1 -11.14 -29.62 -3.66
C MET A 1 -11.26 -28.57 -4.76
N LYS A 2 -11.32 -27.30 -4.42
CA LYS A 2 -11.33 -26.20 -5.41
C LYS A 2 -10.01 -26.21 -6.16
N LYS A 3 -10.03 -26.02 -7.48
CA LYS A 3 -8.82 -26.01 -8.32
C LYS A 3 -8.37 -24.62 -8.68
N SER A 4 -9.25 -23.61 -8.52
CA SER A 4 -8.94 -22.22 -8.80
C SER A 4 -9.58 -21.28 -7.79
N VAL A 5 -9.03 -20.08 -7.70
CA VAL A 5 -9.54 -18.98 -6.87
C VAL A 5 -9.18 -17.65 -7.49
N ARG A 6 -10.09 -16.70 -7.41
CA ARG A 6 -9.86 -15.30 -7.78
C ARG A 6 -9.79 -14.43 -6.52
N VAL A 7 -8.76 -13.60 -6.44
CA VAL A 7 -8.51 -12.71 -5.31
C VAL A 7 -8.38 -11.27 -5.82
N ILE A 8 -9.10 -10.34 -5.20
CA ILE A 8 -8.96 -8.90 -5.45
C ILE A 8 -8.28 -8.29 -4.25
N VAL A 9 -7.25 -7.46 -4.49
CA VAL A 9 -6.47 -6.82 -3.43
C VAL A 9 -6.37 -5.32 -3.68
N PRO A 10 -6.71 -4.47 -2.69
CA PRO A 10 -6.63 -3.02 -2.83
C PRO A 10 -5.20 -2.50 -2.80
N ALA A 11 -4.98 -1.37 -3.45
CA ALA A 11 -3.80 -0.53 -3.28
C ALA A 11 -3.69 -0.05 -1.83
N THR A 12 -2.47 0.31 -1.42
CA THR A 12 -2.22 0.82 -0.08
C THR A 12 -1.33 2.05 -0.09
N SER A 13 -1.56 2.94 0.86
CA SER A 13 -0.67 4.04 1.21
C SER A 13 -0.08 3.78 2.59
N ALA A 14 1.20 3.44 2.62
CA ALA A 14 1.94 3.19 3.84
C ALA A 14 2.46 4.49 4.47
N ASN A 15 2.84 4.43 5.71
CA ASN A 15 3.36 5.53 6.54
C ASN A 15 2.33 6.61 6.87
N CYS A 16 1.41 6.95 5.99
CA CYS A 16 0.36 7.99 6.17
C CYS A 16 0.90 9.33 6.74
N GLY A 17 2.07 9.76 6.29
CA GLY A 17 2.80 10.90 6.86
C GLY A 17 3.69 10.47 8.04
N PRO A 18 3.37 10.82 9.30
CA PRO A 18 4.29 10.60 10.44
C PRO A 18 4.35 9.15 10.96
N GLY A 19 3.50 8.25 10.44
CA GLY A 19 3.41 6.87 10.92
C GLY A 19 4.34 5.88 10.24
N PHE A 20 5.62 6.23 10.12
CA PHE A 20 6.63 5.43 9.44
C PHE A 20 6.67 3.99 9.95
N ASP A 21 6.52 3.01 9.03
CA ASP A 21 6.45 1.56 9.27
C ASP A 21 5.32 1.11 10.25
N VAL A 22 4.39 2.01 10.61
CA VAL A 22 3.31 1.77 11.60
C VAL A 22 1.93 1.96 10.98
N LEU A 23 1.72 3.05 10.23
CA LEU A 23 0.40 3.41 9.71
C LEU A 23 0.26 3.03 8.25
N GLY A 24 -0.92 2.49 7.89
CA GLY A 24 -1.28 2.22 6.52
C GLY A 24 -2.76 2.45 6.25
N ALA A 25 -3.10 2.68 4.99
CA ALA A 25 -4.47 2.84 4.53
C ALA A 25 -4.71 2.05 3.24
N ALA A 26 -5.84 1.37 3.13
CA ALA A 26 -6.27 0.72 1.91
C ALA A 26 -7.05 1.69 1.02
N CYS A 27 -6.82 1.63 -0.29
CA CYS A 27 -7.44 2.52 -1.28
C CYS A 27 -8.15 1.71 -2.36
N ASN A 28 -9.26 2.23 -2.89
CA ASN A 28 -10.14 1.59 -3.86
C ASN A 28 -9.59 1.53 -5.30
N LEU A 29 -8.33 1.19 -5.44
CA LEU A 29 -7.68 0.81 -6.69
C LEU A 29 -7.18 -0.61 -6.52
N TYR A 30 -7.43 -1.53 -7.47
CA TYR A 30 -7.26 -2.95 -7.20
C TYR A 30 -6.39 -3.63 -8.25
N ASN A 31 -5.59 -4.60 -7.79
CA ASN A 31 -5.07 -5.68 -8.61
C ASN A 31 -5.94 -6.93 -8.42
N GLU A 32 -6.09 -7.70 -9.48
CA GLU A 32 -6.85 -8.95 -9.49
C GLU A 32 -5.91 -10.10 -9.84
N PHE A 33 -6.06 -11.21 -9.13
CA PHE A 33 -5.23 -12.40 -9.28
C PHE A 33 -6.12 -13.63 -9.39
N THR A 34 -5.86 -14.49 -10.37
CA THR A 34 -6.45 -15.82 -10.45
C THR A 34 -5.36 -16.85 -10.29
N TYR A 35 -5.54 -17.77 -9.34
CA TYR A 35 -4.64 -18.87 -9.07
C TYR A 35 -5.32 -20.17 -9.48
N GLU A 36 -4.64 -20.95 -10.33
CA GLU A 36 -5.13 -22.24 -10.82
C GLU A 36 -4.07 -23.32 -10.56
N LEU A 37 -4.47 -24.39 -9.86
CA LEU A 37 -3.60 -25.54 -9.65
C LEU A 37 -3.49 -26.35 -10.95
N THR A 38 -2.27 -26.55 -11.45
CA THR A 38 -1.98 -27.29 -12.67
C THR A 38 -1.17 -28.55 -12.38
N GLU A 39 -1.02 -29.41 -13.37
CA GLU A 39 -0.25 -30.66 -13.20
C GLU A 39 1.27 -30.41 -13.23
N ARG A 40 1.74 -29.38 -13.93
CA ARG A 40 3.17 -29.10 -14.13
C ARG A 40 3.44 -27.61 -14.32
N GLY A 41 4.64 -27.20 -13.86
CA GLY A 41 5.25 -25.93 -14.22
C GLY A 41 4.64 -24.70 -13.54
N PHE A 42 5.23 -23.56 -13.85
CA PHE A 42 4.77 -22.24 -13.42
C PHE A 42 4.39 -21.41 -14.62
N GLU A 43 3.16 -20.98 -14.70
CA GLU A 43 2.65 -20.11 -15.75
C GLU A 43 2.24 -18.76 -15.16
N LEU A 44 2.61 -17.68 -15.84
CA LEU A 44 2.27 -16.32 -15.44
C LEU A 44 1.76 -15.53 -16.63
N GLU A 45 0.52 -15.10 -16.52
CA GLU A 45 -0.10 -14.18 -17.48
C GLU A 45 -0.32 -12.83 -16.80
N ILE A 46 0.08 -11.72 -17.44
CA ILE A 46 -0.05 -10.38 -16.90
C ILE A 46 -0.67 -9.46 -17.91
N THR A 47 -1.68 -8.74 -17.48
CA THR A 47 -2.28 -7.61 -18.20
C THR A 47 -2.16 -6.34 -17.37
N GLY A 48 -2.06 -5.18 -18.05
CA GLY A 48 -1.89 -3.89 -17.39
C GLY A 48 -0.46 -3.62 -16.93
N GLU A 49 -0.30 -3.08 -15.73
CA GLU A 49 0.99 -2.69 -15.17
C GLU A 49 1.94 -3.88 -15.02
N GLY A 50 3.18 -3.72 -15.53
CA GLY A 50 4.20 -4.76 -15.45
C GLY A 50 4.13 -5.84 -16.54
N SER A 51 3.18 -5.76 -17.48
CA SER A 51 3.14 -6.63 -18.66
C SER A 51 4.47 -6.57 -19.42
N GLY A 52 5.06 -7.74 -19.71
CA GLY A 52 6.37 -7.87 -20.37
C GLY A 52 7.60 -7.59 -19.49
N ARG A 53 7.42 -7.24 -18.20
CA ARG A 53 8.53 -6.99 -17.25
C ARG A 53 8.63 -8.06 -16.16
N LEU A 54 7.52 -8.63 -15.74
CA LEU A 54 7.48 -9.66 -14.70
C LEU A 54 7.45 -11.05 -15.37
N HIS A 55 8.13 -12.01 -14.76
CA HIS A 55 8.26 -13.37 -15.31
C HIS A 55 7.84 -14.42 -14.28
N ALA A 56 7.38 -15.58 -14.78
CA ALA A 56 7.13 -16.75 -13.97
C ALA A 56 8.44 -17.27 -13.39
N SER A 57 8.61 -17.20 -12.10
CA SER A 57 9.75 -17.74 -11.38
C SER A 57 9.43 -17.94 -9.91
N GLY A 58 10.15 -18.80 -9.22
CA GLY A 58 10.04 -18.95 -7.77
C GLY A 58 10.40 -17.69 -6.95
N LYS A 59 10.97 -16.67 -7.59
CA LYS A 59 11.26 -15.36 -6.99
C LYS A 59 10.13 -14.35 -7.18
N ASN A 60 9.14 -14.65 -8.03
CA ASN A 60 7.97 -13.81 -8.17
C ASN A 60 7.12 -13.88 -6.89
N LEU A 61 6.78 -12.72 -6.33
CA LEU A 61 6.12 -12.62 -5.01
C LEU A 61 4.78 -13.36 -4.94
N ALA A 62 4.03 -13.42 -6.04
CA ALA A 62 2.76 -14.14 -6.07
C ALA A 62 2.95 -15.66 -5.90
N PHE A 63 3.99 -16.24 -6.53
CA PHE A 63 4.33 -17.65 -6.35
C PHE A 63 4.99 -17.89 -5.00
N LEU A 64 5.93 -17.04 -4.60
CA LEU A 64 6.64 -17.17 -3.32
C LEU A 64 5.66 -17.18 -2.15
N ALA A 65 4.76 -16.21 -2.09
CA ALA A 65 3.77 -16.10 -1.02
C ALA A 65 2.79 -17.27 -1.02
N PHE A 66 2.33 -17.71 -2.21
CA PHE A 66 1.47 -18.87 -2.33
C PHE A 66 2.15 -20.11 -1.76
N PHE A 67 3.35 -20.45 -2.22
CA PHE A 67 4.05 -21.67 -1.81
C PHE A 67 4.59 -21.58 -0.38
N ARG A 68 4.92 -20.37 0.14
CA ARG A 68 5.28 -20.18 1.54
C ARG A 68 4.19 -20.72 2.48
N LEU A 69 2.93 -20.42 2.19
CA LEU A 69 1.81 -20.88 3.00
C LEU A 69 1.31 -22.27 2.61
N TRP A 70 1.26 -22.57 1.31
CA TRP A 70 0.83 -23.87 0.79
C TRP A 70 1.61 -25.03 1.39
N ASN A 71 2.93 -24.93 1.39
CA ASN A 71 3.83 -25.98 1.90
C ASN A 71 3.72 -26.18 3.42
N GLU A 72 3.24 -25.20 4.15
CA GLU A 72 3.00 -25.32 5.60
C GLU A 72 1.65 -25.94 5.91
N LEU A 73 0.64 -25.67 5.08
CA LEU A 73 -0.74 -26.12 5.31
C LEU A 73 -1.05 -27.51 4.75
N THR A 74 -0.20 -28.04 3.87
CA THR A 74 -0.50 -29.33 3.21
C THR A 74 0.76 -30.08 2.79
N ASP A 75 0.73 -31.40 2.94
CA ASP A 75 1.76 -32.32 2.42
C ASP A 75 1.60 -32.57 0.90
N ARG A 76 0.58 -32.02 0.27
CA ARG A 76 0.31 -32.23 -1.15
C ARG A 76 1.31 -31.45 -1.98
N ARG A 77 2.17 -32.17 -2.66
CA ARG A 77 3.08 -31.60 -3.66
C ARG A 77 2.32 -31.39 -4.97
N TYR A 78 1.83 -30.18 -5.20
CA TYR A 78 1.44 -29.77 -6.53
C TYR A 78 2.69 -29.48 -7.36
N THR A 79 2.66 -29.94 -8.60
CA THR A 79 3.78 -29.80 -9.52
C THR A 79 3.67 -28.53 -10.38
N GLY A 80 2.51 -27.85 -10.36
CA GLY A 80 2.30 -26.65 -11.14
C GLY A 80 1.29 -25.66 -10.57
N LEU A 81 1.47 -24.40 -10.94
CA LEU A 81 0.60 -23.28 -10.60
C LEU A 81 0.57 -22.27 -11.75
N LYS A 82 -0.63 -21.96 -12.22
CA LYS A 82 -0.87 -20.85 -13.14
C LYS A 82 -1.38 -19.65 -12.34
N VAL A 83 -0.78 -18.48 -12.56
CA VAL A 83 -1.22 -17.21 -11.98
C VAL A 83 -1.54 -16.24 -13.10
N THR A 84 -2.77 -15.74 -13.14
CA THR A 84 -3.17 -14.66 -14.04
C THR A 84 -3.33 -13.39 -13.22
N MET A 85 -2.62 -12.31 -13.60
CA MET A 85 -2.65 -11.00 -12.95
C MET A 85 -3.28 -9.96 -13.85
N HIS A 86 -4.22 -9.20 -13.32
CA HIS A 86 -4.70 -7.98 -13.93
C HIS A 86 -4.30 -6.80 -13.03
N ASN A 87 -3.19 -6.15 -13.38
CA ASN A 87 -2.59 -5.10 -12.56
C ASN A 87 -3.04 -3.72 -13.03
N ARG A 88 -3.68 -2.97 -12.12
CA ARG A 88 -4.05 -1.56 -12.32
C ARG A 88 -3.25 -0.63 -11.42
N ILE A 89 -2.57 -1.18 -10.40
CA ILE A 89 -1.78 -0.41 -9.45
C ILE A 89 -0.38 -0.21 -10.01
N PRO A 90 0.08 1.05 -10.18
CA PRO A 90 1.40 1.36 -10.70
C PRO A 90 2.54 0.68 -9.92
N LEU A 91 3.47 0.05 -10.65
CA LEU A 91 4.60 -0.67 -10.05
C LEU A 91 5.67 0.29 -9.53
N SER A 92 6.22 0.04 -8.35
CA SER A 92 7.32 0.81 -7.74
C SER A 92 7.02 2.31 -7.62
N ARG A 93 5.78 2.65 -7.22
CA ARG A 93 5.29 4.03 -7.07
C ARG A 93 4.77 4.33 -5.65
N GLY A 94 4.95 3.43 -4.68
CA GLY A 94 4.48 3.65 -3.30
C GLY A 94 2.98 3.45 -3.10
N LEU A 95 2.32 2.66 -3.97
CA LEU A 95 0.91 2.27 -3.84
C LEU A 95 0.71 0.79 -3.50
N GLY A 96 1.72 0.13 -2.96
CA GLY A 96 1.62 -1.23 -2.41
C GLY A 96 1.43 -2.34 -3.44
N SER A 97 1.78 -2.13 -4.74
CA SER A 97 1.57 -3.16 -5.78
C SER A 97 2.27 -4.49 -5.48
N SER A 98 3.48 -4.49 -4.89
CA SER A 98 4.18 -5.73 -4.47
C SER A 98 3.43 -6.45 -3.36
N SER A 99 2.95 -5.72 -2.38
CA SER A 99 2.19 -6.25 -1.25
C SER A 99 0.88 -6.89 -1.70
N THR A 100 0.26 -6.41 -2.81
CA THR A 100 -0.94 -7.07 -3.36
C THR A 100 -0.64 -8.47 -3.87
N ALA A 101 0.53 -8.72 -4.45
CA ALA A 101 0.92 -10.04 -4.92
C ALA A 101 1.18 -11.01 -3.75
N ILE A 102 1.80 -10.53 -2.67
CA ILE A 102 2.01 -11.29 -1.44
C ILE A 102 0.67 -11.69 -0.82
N VAL A 103 -0.20 -10.71 -0.62
CA VAL A 103 -1.53 -10.91 -0.01
C VAL A 103 -2.37 -11.87 -0.85
N ALA A 104 -2.39 -11.70 -2.18
CA ALA A 104 -3.15 -12.57 -3.07
C ALA A 104 -2.65 -14.02 -3.00
N GLY A 105 -1.33 -14.24 -2.98
CA GLY A 105 -0.74 -15.57 -2.87
C GLY A 105 -1.11 -16.29 -1.57
N LEU A 106 -1.00 -15.59 -0.45
CA LEU A 106 -1.38 -16.14 0.86
C LEU A 106 -2.88 -16.45 0.95
N MET A 107 -3.74 -15.55 0.48
CA MET A 107 -5.19 -15.78 0.47
C MET A 107 -5.58 -16.93 -0.44
N ALA A 108 -4.96 -17.04 -1.59
CA ALA A 108 -5.20 -18.15 -2.52
C ALA A 108 -4.80 -19.51 -1.90
N ALA A 109 -3.62 -19.58 -1.28
CA ALA A 109 -3.16 -20.79 -0.60
C ALA A 109 -4.10 -21.17 0.56
N ASN A 110 -4.48 -20.21 1.41
CA ASN A 110 -5.42 -20.42 2.50
C ASN A 110 -6.77 -20.99 2.01
N TYR A 111 -7.30 -20.41 0.94
CA TYR A 111 -8.58 -20.83 0.37
C TYR A 111 -8.52 -22.20 -0.33
N LEU A 112 -7.51 -22.46 -1.15
CA LEU A 112 -7.40 -23.69 -1.94
C LEU A 112 -7.04 -24.91 -1.09
N THR A 113 -6.35 -24.72 0.03
CA THR A 113 -6.08 -25.80 1.01
C THR A 113 -7.31 -26.12 1.86
N GLY A 114 -8.31 -25.22 1.91
CA GLY A 114 -9.45 -25.31 2.82
C GLY A 114 -9.09 -24.91 4.25
N SER A 115 -7.97 -24.24 4.44
CA SER A 115 -7.56 -23.70 5.74
C SER A 115 -8.46 -22.54 6.19
N THR A 116 -8.50 -22.29 7.49
CA THR A 116 -9.32 -21.25 8.13
C THR A 116 -8.47 -20.21 8.85
N LEU A 117 -7.25 -19.95 8.35
CA LEU A 117 -6.43 -18.90 8.92
C LEU A 117 -7.16 -17.55 8.83
N THR A 118 -7.14 -16.82 9.94
CA THR A 118 -7.74 -15.50 10.03
C THR A 118 -6.92 -14.46 9.24
N ARG A 119 -7.52 -13.33 8.90
CA ARG A 119 -6.80 -12.24 8.24
C ARG A 119 -5.60 -11.76 9.06
N GLN A 120 -5.70 -11.72 10.41
CA GLN A 120 -4.59 -11.33 11.27
C GLN A 120 -3.42 -12.33 11.20
N GLN A 121 -3.70 -13.62 11.13
CA GLN A 121 -2.66 -14.63 10.93
C GLN A 121 -2.01 -14.49 9.54
N LEU A 122 -2.79 -14.16 8.50
CA LEU A 122 -2.22 -13.87 7.18
C LEU A 122 -1.37 -12.59 7.17
N VAL A 123 -1.67 -11.58 8.01
CA VAL A 123 -0.80 -10.40 8.20
C VAL A 123 0.57 -10.81 8.72
N ASP A 124 0.65 -11.78 9.64
CA ASP A 124 1.93 -12.28 10.14
C ASP A 124 2.79 -12.86 9.00
N TYR A 125 2.23 -13.79 8.21
CA TYR A 125 2.91 -14.37 7.05
C TYR A 125 3.30 -13.32 6.00
N ALA A 126 2.41 -12.38 5.74
CA ALA A 126 2.66 -11.33 4.76
C ALA A 126 3.79 -10.39 5.24
N THR A 127 3.83 -10.06 6.53
CA THR A 127 4.87 -9.22 7.13
C THR A 127 6.24 -9.94 7.13
N GLU A 128 6.27 -11.25 7.35
CA GLU A 128 7.49 -12.06 7.25
C GLU A 128 8.12 -11.94 5.84
N ILE A 129 7.29 -11.91 4.80
CA ILE A 129 7.76 -11.80 3.40
C ILE A 129 8.13 -10.36 3.03
N GLU A 130 7.30 -9.37 3.42
CA GLU A 130 7.47 -7.96 3.05
C GLU A 130 8.54 -7.25 3.90
N GLY A 131 8.68 -7.65 5.18
CA GLY A 131 9.58 -7.06 6.16
C GLY A 131 8.95 -5.96 7.02
N HIS A 132 7.76 -5.48 6.67
CA HIS A 132 7.02 -4.45 7.43
C HIS A 132 5.50 -4.57 7.17
N PRO A 133 4.66 -4.25 8.18
CA PRO A 133 3.21 -4.50 8.10
C PRO A 133 2.39 -3.41 7.41
N ASP A 134 2.90 -2.20 7.26
CA ASP A 134 2.18 -0.97 6.90
C ASP A 134 1.55 -0.95 5.50
N ASN A 135 1.93 -1.87 4.62
CA ASN A 135 1.27 -2.14 3.34
C ASN A 135 0.40 -3.39 3.40
N VAL A 136 0.93 -4.50 3.92
CA VAL A 136 0.22 -5.79 3.88
C VAL A 136 -0.97 -5.83 4.84
N ALA A 137 -0.88 -5.14 5.98
CA ALA A 137 -1.99 -5.07 6.93
C ALA A 137 -3.21 -4.36 6.34
N PRO A 138 -3.13 -3.11 5.83
CA PRO A 138 -4.28 -2.49 5.20
C PRO A 138 -4.75 -3.23 3.95
N ALA A 139 -3.84 -3.83 3.16
CA ALA A 139 -4.24 -4.65 2.02
C ALA A 139 -5.12 -5.84 2.41
N LEU A 140 -4.82 -6.52 3.53
CA LEU A 140 -5.61 -7.64 4.05
C LEU A 140 -6.87 -7.22 4.80
N LEU A 141 -6.76 -6.18 5.66
CA LEU A 141 -7.79 -5.83 6.63
C LEU A 141 -8.76 -4.75 6.13
N GLY A 142 -8.34 -3.96 5.14
CA GLY A 142 -9.03 -2.74 4.76
C GLY A 142 -8.89 -1.61 5.78
N GLY A 143 -9.45 -0.46 5.48
CA GLY A 143 -9.46 0.69 6.35
C GLY A 143 -8.08 1.33 6.55
N PHE A 144 -7.96 2.09 7.62
CA PHE A 144 -6.67 2.45 8.19
C PHE A 144 -6.21 1.37 9.16
N THR A 145 -4.91 1.12 9.21
CA THR A 145 -4.31 0.19 10.16
C THR A 145 -3.21 0.87 10.96
N VAL A 146 -3.18 0.56 12.25
CA VAL A 146 -2.05 0.82 13.14
C VAL A 146 -1.40 -0.52 13.43
N SER A 147 -0.16 -0.69 13.04
CA SER A 147 0.55 -1.97 13.15
C SER A 147 1.78 -1.84 14.02
N TYR A 148 2.13 -2.90 14.73
CA TYR A 148 3.35 -2.99 15.51
C TYR A 148 3.88 -4.41 15.52
N MET A 149 5.17 -4.56 15.79
CA MET A 149 5.82 -5.86 15.92
C MET A 149 5.85 -6.27 17.39
N ALA A 150 5.29 -7.43 17.71
CA ALA A 150 5.33 -8.05 19.03
C ALA A 150 5.95 -9.44 18.95
N HIS A 151 7.11 -9.64 19.55
CA HIS A 151 7.81 -10.95 19.55
C HIS A 151 7.95 -11.56 18.14
N SER A 152 8.37 -10.76 17.19
CA SER A 152 8.53 -11.11 15.76
C SER A 152 7.24 -11.38 14.98
N LYS A 153 6.08 -11.10 15.56
CA LYS A 153 4.77 -11.15 14.91
C LYS A 153 4.20 -9.75 14.73
N ALA A 154 3.50 -9.54 13.62
CA ALA A 154 2.81 -8.29 13.38
C ALA A 154 1.42 -8.32 14.02
N ALA A 155 1.09 -7.32 14.81
CA ALA A 155 -0.26 -7.09 15.29
C ALA A 155 -0.80 -5.79 14.71
N SER A 156 -2.05 -5.79 14.27
CA SER A 156 -2.65 -4.65 13.58
C SER A 156 -4.05 -4.38 14.10
N LEU A 157 -4.29 -3.10 14.41
CA LEU A 157 -5.63 -2.58 14.68
C LEU A 157 -6.13 -1.89 13.42
N ARG A 158 -7.32 -2.29 12.96
CA ARG A 158 -8.04 -1.65 11.86
C ARG A 158 -9.06 -0.67 12.40
N PHE A 159 -9.18 0.48 11.74
CA PHE A 159 -10.27 1.43 11.99
C PHE A 159 -10.71 2.14 10.70
N VAL A 160 -11.89 2.75 10.75
CA VAL A 160 -12.43 3.60 9.69
C VAL A 160 -12.54 5.02 10.26
N PRO A 161 -12.14 6.05 9.52
CA PRO A 161 -12.29 7.43 9.93
C PRO A 161 -13.76 7.78 10.24
N LYS A 162 -13.97 8.63 11.23
CA LYS A 162 -15.31 9.10 11.64
C LYS A 162 -16.11 9.74 10.52
N LYS A 163 -15.43 10.44 9.62
CA LYS A 163 -15.99 11.07 8.42
C LYS A 163 -15.22 10.57 7.19
N PRO A 164 -15.86 10.46 6.03
CA PRO A 164 -15.16 10.07 4.82
C PRO A 164 -14.13 11.12 4.40
N LEU A 165 -13.07 10.64 3.74
CA LEU A 165 -11.99 11.43 3.14
C LEU A 165 -11.83 11.05 1.67
N SER A 166 -11.37 11.99 0.88
CA SER A 166 -10.84 11.74 -0.46
C SER A 166 -9.31 11.70 -0.41
N PHE A 167 -8.72 10.75 -1.14
CA PHE A 167 -7.28 10.61 -1.32
C PHE A 167 -6.95 10.90 -2.78
N ILE A 168 -6.10 11.86 -3.05
CA ILE A 168 -5.71 12.22 -4.40
C ILE A 168 -4.25 11.84 -4.59
N ALA A 169 -4.04 10.76 -5.34
CA ALA A 169 -2.72 10.19 -5.59
C ALA A 169 -2.14 10.73 -6.89
N ALA A 170 -1.17 11.62 -6.83
CA ALA A 170 -0.41 12.06 -7.98
C ALA A 170 0.81 11.13 -8.18
N VAL A 171 0.85 10.45 -9.31
CA VAL A 171 1.79 9.36 -9.64
C VAL A 171 2.72 9.83 -10.75
N PRO A 172 3.98 10.17 -10.45
CA PRO A 172 4.94 10.54 -11.49
C PRO A 172 5.42 9.32 -12.28
N ALA A 173 5.86 9.55 -13.52
CA ALA A 173 6.35 8.49 -14.40
C ALA A 173 7.63 7.82 -13.89
N GLU A 174 8.44 8.51 -13.09
CA GLU A 174 9.68 7.95 -12.56
C GLU A 174 9.47 7.04 -11.35
N PRO A 175 9.98 5.80 -11.38
CA PRO A 175 9.90 4.88 -10.26
C PRO A 175 10.90 5.25 -9.14
N LEU A 176 10.54 4.95 -7.89
CA LEU A 176 11.46 5.00 -6.78
C LEU A 176 11.47 3.63 -6.07
N SER A 177 12.64 2.99 -6.02
CA SER A 177 12.75 1.70 -5.31
C SER A 177 12.70 1.91 -3.79
N THR A 178 12.02 1.00 -3.10
CA THR A 178 11.93 1.01 -1.63
C THR A 178 13.31 0.96 -0.98
N ALA A 179 14.23 0.18 -1.54
CA ALA A 179 15.61 0.10 -1.05
C ALA A 179 16.31 1.46 -1.08
N ARG A 180 16.25 2.18 -2.21
CA ARG A 180 16.82 3.53 -2.32
C ARG A 180 16.16 4.54 -1.38
N ALA A 181 14.85 4.47 -1.24
CA ALA A 181 14.11 5.34 -0.34
C ALA A 181 14.43 5.07 1.15
N ARG A 182 14.71 3.82 1.52
CA ARG A 182 15.16 3.46 2.88
C ARG A 182 16.60 3.90 3.15
N GLN A 183 17.50 3.74 2.19
CA GLN A 183 18.91 4.18 2.32
C GLN A 183 19.06 5.69 2.55
N ALA A 184 18.10 6.50 2.15
CA ALA A 184 18.14 7.94 2.38
C ALA A 184 17.80 8.35 3.82
N ILE A 185 17.21 7.44 4.61
CA ILE A 185 16.80 7.72 5.99
C ILE A 185 17.98 7.48 6.93
N PRO A 186 18.28 8.41 7.85
CA PRO A 186 19.36 8.20 8.83
C PRO A 186 19.00 7.10 9.84
N GLU A 187 20.01 6.40 10.35
CA GLU A 187 19.83 5.36 11.37
C GLU A 187 19.36 5.94 12.73
N THR A 188 19.64 7.21 12.99
CA THR A 188 19.28 7.89 14.24
C THR A 188 18.64 9.24 13.95
N VAL A 189 17.74 9.66 14.81
CA VAL A 189 17.11 10.97 14.78
C VAL A 189 17.27 11.69 16.13
N SER A 190 17.12 13.01 16.14
CA SER A 190 17.14 13.76 17.39
C SER A 190 15.96 13.38 18.29
N HIS A 191 16.15 13.41 19.62
CA HIS A 191 15.03 13.22 20.55
C HIS A 191 13.89 14.20 20.32
N LYS A 192 14.20 15.44 19.91
CA LYS A 192 13.21 16.46 19.53
C LYS A 192 12.35 16.03 18.35
N ASP A 193 12.96 15.44 17.32
CA ASP A 193 12.23 14.97 16.14
C ASP A 193 11.42 13.70 16.43
N ALA A 194 11.94 12.81 17.30
CA ALA A 194 11.19 11.66 17.77
C ALA A 194 9.92 12.08 18.54
N VAL A 195 10.02 13.04 19.47
CA VAL A 195 8.86 13.58 20.20
C VAL A 195 7.88 14.27 19.27
N PHE A 196 8.37 15.08 18.31
CA PHE A 196 7.54 15.71 17.30
C PHE A 196 6.72 14.67 16.54
N ASN A 197 7.38 13.63 16.04
CA ASN A 197 6.75 12.61 15.21
C ASN A 197 5.75 11.75 15.99
N ALA A 198 6.08 11.38 17.23
CA ALA A 198 5.15 10.68 18.12
C ALA A 198 3.86 11.50 18.33
N GLY A 199 4.00 12.81 18.56
CA GLY A 199 2.86 13.72 18.70
C GLY A 199 2.02 13.81 17.41
N ARG A 200 2.65 13.88 16.23
CA ARG A 200 1.96 13.94 14.94
C ARG A 200 1.22 12.63 14.62
N SER A 201 1.85 11.48 14.87
CA SER A 201 1.21 10.17 14.70
C SER A 201 -0.01 10.00 15.59
N ALA A 202 0.08 10.38 16.87
CA ALA A 202 -1.03 10.34 17.80
C ALA A 202 -2.15 11.31 17.37
N LEU A 203 -1.80 12.52 16.92
CA LEU A 203 -2.75 13.53 16.45
C LEU A 203 -3.49 13.04 15.20
N LEU A 204 -2.79 12.41 14.24
CA LEU A 204 -3.38 11.87 13.03
C LEU A 204 -4.44 10.82 13.34
N VAL A 205 -4.08 9.81 14.14
CA VAL A 205 -5.02 8.75 14.53
C VAL A 205 -6.22 9.34 15.28
N SER A 206 -5.99 10.26 16.22
CA SER A 206 -7.05 10.92 16.97
C SER A 206 -7.96 11.75 16.08
N ALA A 207 -7.41 12.54 15.15
CA ALA A 207 -8.19 13.36 14.22
C ALA A 207 -9.07 12.49 13.30
N LEU A 208 -8.53 11.36 12.82
CA LEU A 208 -9.28 10.42 11.99
C LEU A 208 -10.42 9.77 12.78
N LEU A 209 -10.18 9.32 14.01
CA LEU A 209 -11.18 8.65 14.84
C LEU A 209 -12.27 9.60 15.35
N THR A 210 -11.95 10.86 15.61
CA THR A 210 -12.92 11.86 16.11
C THR A 210 -13.60 12.65 15.01
N GLY A 211 -13.02 12.68 13.80
CA GLY A 211 -13.50 13.50 12.68
C GLY A 211 -13.12 14.97 12.79
N GLU A 212 -12.16 15.32 13.65
CA GLU A 212 -11.66 16.68 13.86
C GLU A 212 -10.57 17.03 12.82
N TYR A 213 -10.96 17.07 11.55
CA TYR A 213 -10.05 17.19 10.40
C TYR A 213 -9.34 18.55 10.27
N LYS A 214 -9.75 19.54 11.05
CA LYS A 214 -9.00 20.80 11.17
C LYS A 214 -7.55 20.60 11.64
N PHE A 215 -7.26 19.47 12.29
CA PHE A 215 -5.90 19.13 12.76
C PHE A 215 -5.06 18.36 11.71
N LEU A 216 -5.64 17.90 10.60
CA LEU A 216 -4.91 17.15 9.58
C LEU A 216 -3.72 17.93 8.97
N PRO A 217 -3.81 19.27 8.74
CA PRO A 217 -2.66 20.01 8.23
C PRO A 217 -1.39 19.84 9.07
N ASP A 218 -1.54 19.84 10.40
CA ASP A 218 -0.43 19.62 11.32
C ASP A 218 -0.12 18.13 11.51
N ALA A 219 -1.15 17.29 11.54
CA ALA A 219 -1.02 15.86 11.80
C ALA A 219 -0.28 15.09 10.68
N LEU A 220 -0.30 15.59 9.44
CA LEU A 220 0.37 14.97 8.31
C LEU A 220 1.86 15.34 8.20
N GLU A 221 2.36 16.23 9.07
CA GLU A 221 3.78 16.58 9.12
C GLU A 221 4.61 15.42 9.66
N ASP A 222 5.83 15.27 9.12
CA ASP A 222 6.76 14.21 9.48
C ASP A 222 8.20 14.72 9.51
N ARG A 223 9.00 14.15 10.41
CA ARG A 223 10.44 14.42 10.53
C ARG A 223 11.29 13.15 10.52
N LEU A 224 10.68 11.96 10.37
CA LEU A 224 11.42 10.70 10.40
C LEU A 224 11.85 10.23 9.01
N HIS A 225 11.00 10.41 7.99
CA HIS A 225 11.30 9.86 6.67
C HIS A 225 11.08 10.82 5.51
N GLN A 226 10.01 11.62 5.50
CA GLN A 226 9.67 12.47 4.35
C GLN A 226 10.76 13.51 4.02
N PRO A 227 11.37 14.22 5.00
CA PRO A 227 12.43 15.18 4.69
C PRO A 227 13.61 14.58 3.93
N TYR A 228 13.93 13.32 4.20
CA TYR A 228 15.04 12.58 3.59
C TYR A 228 14.66 11.97 2.23
N ARG A 229 13.39 11.66 2.01
CA ARG A 229 12.87 11.10 0.75
C ARG A 229 12.49 12.16 -0.27
N MET A 230 12.05 13.35 0.17
CA MET A 230 11.65 14.46 -0.71
C MET A 230 12.69 14.81 -1.79
N PRO A 231 14.01 14.86 -1.50
CA PRO A 231 15.01 15.12 -2.53
C PRO A 231 15.10 14.06 -3.63
N LEU A 232 14.57 12.86 -3.39
CA LEU A 232 14.54 11.77 -4.36
C LEU A 232 13.36 11.86 -5.33
N ILE A 233 12.38 12.73 -5.06
CA ILE A 233 11.16 12.91 -5.85
C ILE A 233 11.12 14.36 -6.29
N ASN A 234 11.52 14.62 -7.53
CA ASN A 234 11.59 15.98 -8.06
C ASN A 234 10.19 16.65 -8.03
N GLY A 235 10.13 17.90 -7.58
CA GLY A 235 8.89 18.67 -7.53
C GLY A 235 8.04 18.48 -6.26
N THR A 236 8.42 17.60 -5.30
CA THR A 236 7.62 17.27 -4.12
C THR A 236 7.07 18.49 -3.38
N GLN A 237 7.91 19.49 -3.08
CA GLN A 237 7.47 20.70 -2.35
C GLN A 237 6.45 21.52 -3.14
N ALA A 238 6.65 21.63 -4.47
CA ALA A 238 5.72 22.33 -5.35
C ALA A 238 4.37 21.63 -5.40
N VAL A 239 4.37 20.28 -5.48
CA VAL A 239 3.16 19.46 -5.50
C VAL A 239 2.42 19.53 -4.16
N PHE A 240 3.10 19.46 -3.02
CA PHE A 240 2.49 19.64 -1.71
C PHE A 240 1.83 21.01 -1.55
N LYS A 241 2.52 22.07 -2.02
CA LYS A 241 1.96 23.42 -2.01
C LYS A 241 0.75 23.55 -2.94
N ALA A 242 0.81 22.94 -4.14
CA ALA A 242 -0.29 22.95 -5.11
C ALA A 242 -1.53 22.24 -4.54
N ALA A 243 -1.37 21.07 -3.94
CA ALA A 243 -2.45 20.33 -3.29
C ALA A 243 -3.14 21.17 -2.20
N LYS A 244 -2.36 21.78 -1.31
CA LYS A 244 -2.88 22.63 -0.23
C LYS A 244 -3.61 23.86 -0.76
N ASN A 245 -3.06 24.55 -1.77
CA ASN A 245 -3.68 25.72 -2.38
C ASN A 245 -4.99 25.38 -3.10
N ALA A 246 -5.13 24.15 -3.60
CA ALA A 246 -6.33 23.65 -4.25
C ALA A 246 -7.39 23.09 -3.26
N GLY A 247 -7.14 23.15 -1.94
CA GLY A 247 -8.11 22.80 -0.90
C GLY A 247 -7.88 21.47 -0.17
N ALA A 248 -6.74 20.81 -0.39
CA ALA A 248 -6.38 19.65 0.44
C ALA A 248 -5.98 20.08 1.87
N TYR A 249 -6.27 19.24 2.86
CA TYR A 249 -5.76 19.40 4.23
C TYR A 249 -4.23 19.37 4.27
N GLY A 250 -3.63 18.51 3.47
CA GLY A 250 -2.19 18.34 3.32
C GLY A 250 -1.88 17.23 2.34
N ALA A 251 -0.59 17.01 2.08
CA ALA A 251 -0.13 15.92 1.23
C ALA A 251 1.10 15.25 1.84
N ILE A 252 1.28 13.97 1.53
CA ILE A 252 2.34 13.12 2.04
C ILE A 252 3.00 12.34 0.90
N ILE A 253 4.15 11.75 1.18
CA ILE A 253 4.72 10.69 0.33
C ILE A 253 4.00 9.39 0.66
N SER A 254 3.35 8.78 -0.32
CA SER A 254 2.72 7.47 -0.16
C SER A 254 3.79 6.37 -0.12
N GLY A 255 3.87 5.62 0.96
CA GLY A 255 4.85 4.56 1.15
C GLY A 255 6.29 5.06 1.00
N ALA A 256 7.04 4.41 0.10
CA ALA A 256 8.40 4.82 -0.24
C ALA A 256 8.44 5.96 -1.29
N GLY A 257 7.32 6.28 -1.90
CA GLY A 257 7.19 7.16 -3.07
C GLY A 257 7.33 6.32 -4.36
N SER A 258 7.31 6.94 -5.50
CA SER A 258 7.31 8.37 -5.84
C SER A 258 5.93 9.06 -5.79
N THR A 259 4.84 8.33 -5.56
CA THR A 259 3.48 8.89 -5.44
C THR A 259 3.40 9.86 -4.28
N LEU A 260 2.80 11.02 -4.53
CA LEU A 260 2.41 11.99 -3.52
C LEU A 260 0.88 11.93 -3.35
N MET A 261 0.41 11.81 -2.11
CA MET A 261 -1.00 11.63 -1.81
C MET A 261 -1.54 12.77 -0.98
N ALA A 262 -2.51 13.50 -1.51
CA ALA A 262 -3.23 14.53 -0.79
C ALA A 262 -4.44 13.94 -0.04
N TYR A 263 -4.73 14.50 1.12
CA TYR A 263 -5.89 14.20 1.94
C TYR A 263 -6.86 15.39 1.86
N ALA A 264 -8.09 15.14 1.47
CA ALA A 264 -9.10 16.18 1.31
C ALA A 264 -10.45 15.77 1.93
N ALA A 265 -11.31 16.75 2.16
CA ALA A 265 -12.70 16.46 2.53
C ALA A 265 -13.39 15.68 1.42
N ALA A 266 -14.37 14.85 1.77
CA ALA A 266 -15.07 14.02 0.78
C ALA A 266 -15.86 14.84 -0.25
N ASP A 267 -16.23 16.07 0.12
CA ASP A 267 -16.95 17.05 -0.71
C ASP A 267 -16.02 18.10 -1.36
N ALA A 268 -14.70 17.99 -1.17
CA ALA A 268 -13.74 18.87 -1.84
C ALA A 268 -13.68 18.55 -3.34
N ASP A 269 -13.31 19.56 -4.14
CA ASP A 269 -13.05 19.38 -5.57
C ASP A 269 -11.76 18.57 -5.78
N SER A 270 -11.89 17.25 -5.69
CA SER A 270 -10.78 16.30 -5.81
C SER A 270 -10.11 16.36 -7.19
N GLU A 271 -10.87 16.65 -8.25
CA GLU A 271 -10.35 16.79 -9.61
C GLU A 271 -9.47 18.05 -9.74
N ALA A 272 -9.90 19.18 -9.17
CA ALA A 272 -9.07 20.40 -9.13
C ALA A 272 -7.77 20.17 -8.35
N ILE A 273 -7.82 19.45 -7.22
CA ILE A 273 -6.63 19.09 -6.44
C ILE A 273 -5.69 18.21 -7.28
N GLY A 274 -6.22 17.17 -7.91
CA GLY A 274 -5.44 16.24 -8.75
C GLY A 274 -4.78 16.95 -9.93
N CYS A 275 -5.52 17.79 -10.63
CA CYS A 275 -5.02 18.60 -11.74
C CYS A 275 -3.90 19.55 -11.29
N ALA A 276 -4.06 20.23 -10.14
CA ALA A 276 -3.04 21.12 -9.59
C ALA A 276 -1.75 20.36 -9.21
N MET A 277 -1.87 19.16 -8.62
CA MET A 277 -0.73 18.31 -8.29
C MET A 277 0.00 17.82 -9.54
N GLN A 278 -0.74 17.36 -10.55
CA GLN A 278 -0.19 16.92 -11.83
C GLN A 278 0.59 18.06 -12.52
N GLN A 279 -0.02 19.23 -12.66
CA GLN A 279 0.62 20.41 -13.25
C GLN A 279 1.89 20.83 -12.51
N ALA A 280 1.91 20.68 -11.18
CA ALA A 280 3.09 20.97 -10.38
C ALA A 280 4.24 20.00 -10.67
N PHE A 281 3.96 18.70 -10.88
CA PHE A 281 4.95 17.74 -11.34
C PHE A 281 5.44 18.07 -12.76
N GLU A 282 4.55 18.40 -13.69
CA GLU A 282 4.89 18.76 -15.07
C GLU A 282 5.80 19.98 -15.12
N LYS A 283 5.51 21.02 -14.32
CA LYS A 283 6.38 22.21 -14.18
C LYS A 283 7.76 21.86 -13.58
N ALA A 284 7.86 20.81 -12.80
CA ALA A 284 9.12 20.27 -12.29
C ALA A 284 9.82 19.34 -13.28
N GLY A 285 9.30 19.19 -14.50
CA GLY A 285 9.87 18.35 -15.56
C GLY A 285 9.53 16.88 -15.46
N GLN A 286 8.51 16.50 -14.68
CA GLN A 286 8.05 15.13 -14.55
C GLN A 286 6.64 14.94 -15.12
N GLN A 287 6.47 13.99 -16.03
CA GLN A 287 5.13 13.52 -16.38
C GLN A 287 4.48 12.83 -15.20
N ALA A 288 3.21 13.10 -14.97
CA ALA A 288 2.44 12.48 -13.91
C ALA A 288 0.98 12.26 -14.33
N VAL A 289 0.34 11.29 -13.69
CA VAL A 289 -1.12 11.12 -13.72
C VAL A 289 -1.65 11.22 -12.31
N TYR A 290 -2.95 11.46 -12.13
CA TYR A 290 -3.56 11.38 -10.80
C TYR A 290 -4.74 10.43 -10.77
N HIS A 291 -5.01 9.92 -9.58
CA HIS A 291 -6.17 9.10 -9.26
C HIS A 291 -6.90 9.70 -8.07
N VAL A 292 -8.20 9.86 -8.18
CA VAL A 292 -9.07 10.19 -7.05
C VAL A 292 -9.53 8.88 -6.41
N LEU A 293 -9.11 8.65 -5.18
CA LEU A 293 -9.31 7.41 -4.46
C LEU A 293 -10.16 7.64 -3.20
N LYS A 294 -10.78 6.56 -2.73
CA LYS A 294 -11.49 6.49 -1.46
C LYS A 294 -10.86 5.38 -0.61
N LEU A 295 -11.15 5.41 0.69
CA LEU A 295 -10.78 4.31 1.58
C LEU A 295 -11.49 3.03 1.12
N ASP A 296 -10.74 1.94 0.97
CA ASP A 296 -11.29 0.59 0.88
C ASP A 296 -11.45 0.04 2.29
N GLU A 297 -12.67 -0.24 2.69
CA GLU A 297 -12.97 -0.70 4.05
C GLU A 297 -12.91 -2.21 4.21
N GLU A 298 -12.88 -2.97 3.12
CA GLU A 298 -13.02 -4.42 3.15
C GLU A 298 -11.67 -5.16 3.12
N GLY A 299 -10.67 -4.57 2.48
CA GLY A 299 -9.39 -5.21 2.21
C GLY A 299 -9.49 -6.29 1.12
N ALA A 300 -8.52 -7.17 1.10
CA ALA A 300 -8.45 -8.24 0.12
C ALA A 300 -9.61 -9.24 0.29
N ARG A 301 -10.15 -9.72 -0.82
CA ARG A 301 -11.30 -10.63 -0.83
C ARG A 301 -11.20 -11.68 -1.92
N VAL A 302 -11.69 -12.86 -1.61
CA VAL A 302 -11.92 -13.93 -2.59
C VAL A 302 -13.24 -13.61 -3.30
N ILE A 303 -13.23 -13.72 -4.62
CA ILE A 303 -14.42 -13.64 -5.45
C ILE A 303 -14.74 -15.07 -5.89
N ASP A 304 -15.85 -15.59 -5.42
CA ASP A 304 -16.39 -16.85 -5.94
C ASP A 304 -16.91 -16.64 -7.37
N ASN A 305 -16.53 -17.54 -8.28
CA ASN A 305 -17.01 -17.56 -9.67
C ASN A 305 -18.42 -18.14 -9.73
#